data_2803ba25658b6bd97281c423efbc9b90
#
_entry.id   2803ba25658b6bd97281c423efbc9b90
#
_cell.length_a   1.000
_cell.length_b   1.000
_cell.length_c   1.000
_cell.angle_alpha   90.00
_cell.angle_beta   90.00
_cell.angle_gamma   90.00
#
_symmetry.space_group_name_H-M   'P 1'
#
loop_
_entity.id
_entity.type
_entity.pdbx_description
1 polymer ?
#
loop_
_entity_poly.entity_id
_entity_poly.type
_entity_poly.pdbx_seq_one_letter_code
_entity_poly.pdbx_strand_id
1 'polypeptide(L)'
;GYQVVLTRTADVDLGPELAMDWMQRSIVANRAGADLFVSIHFNSLFPDTKTTGSEVFTFPPQFQRSDQSWSDGVDDTEKDAAPVNRFDHWSAVLAGAMHRDLLKTLNTADRGKKLKHLAVLRGLNCPGVLVEAAFLSNEAEARRVATPEFRQQIAVALAAGVRDYAATLDSLRATAQPFPATSAAPPTTSPHHP
;
A
#
# COMPACT_ATOMS: atom_id res chain seq x y z
N GLY A 1 -11.35 -15.52 -9.40
CA GLY A 1 -10.77 -14.30 -9.97
C GLY A 1 -10.95 -13.12 -9.02
N TYR A 2 -10.35 -11.98 -9.33
CA TYR A 2 -10.51 -10.76 -8.56
C TYR A 2 -11.53 -9.84 -9.23
N GLN A 3 -12.33 -9.13 -8.43
CA GLN A 3 -13.14 -8.01 -8.89
C GLN A 3 -12.26 -6.75 -8.83
N VAL A 4 -12.15 -6.04 -9.95
CA VAL A 4 -11.35 -4.81 -10.04
C VAL A 4 -12.28 -3.61 -10.10
N VAL A 5 -12.07 -2.65 -9.20
CA VAL A 5 -12.75 -1.35 -9.21
C VAL A 5 -11.73 -0.28 -9.50
N LEU A 6 -11.91 0.45 -10.61
CA LEU A 6 -11.06 1.57 -10.97
C LEU A 6 -11.57 2.84 -10.28
N THR A 7 -10.67 3.64 -9.71
CA THR A 7 -11.05 4.93 -9.10
C THR A 7 -11.48 5.94 -10.14
N ARG A 8 -10.97 5.84 -11.37
CA ARG A 8 -11.42 6.60 -12.55
C ARG A 8 -11.23 5.79 -13.82
N THR A 9 -12.03 6.03 -14.84
CA THR A 9 -12.02 5.34 -16.13
C THR A 9 -11.63 6.24 -17.31
N ALA A 10 -11.33 7.52 -17.03
CA ALA A 10 -10.90 8.50 -18.00
C ALA A 10 -9.89 9.45 -17.35
N ASP A 11 -9.26 10.31 -18.15
CA ASP A 11 -8.35 11.35 -17.65
C ASP A 11 -9.15 12.55 -17.14
N VAL A 12 -9.73 12.39 -15.96
CA VAL A 12 -10.56 13.38 -15.26
C VAL A 12 -10.19 13.42 -13.80
N ASP A 13 -10.27 14.60 -13.20
CA ASP A 13 -10.12 14.77 -11.77
C ASP A 13 -11.41 14.34 -11.04
N LEU A 14 -11.26 13.75 -9.85
CA LEU A 14 -12.39 13.32 -9.02
C LEU A 14 -12.85 14.42 -8.04
N GLY A 15 -12.16 15.55 -7.99
CA GLY A 15 -12.48 16.68 -7.14
C GLY A 15 -11.94 17.99 -7.72
N PRO A 16 -12.45 19.15 -7.26
CA PRO A 16 -12.07 20.47 -7.80
C PRO A 16 -10.63 20.88 -7.47
N GLU A 17 -10.03 20.25 -6.47
CA GLU A 17 -8.64 20.48 -6.05
C GLU A 17 -7.88 19.16 -5.99
N LEU A 18 -6.57 19.19 -6.23
CA LEU A 18 -5.72 18.00 -6.27
C LEU A 18 -5.79 17.19 -4.97
N ALA A 19 -5.78 17.84 -3.81
CA ALA A 19 -5.92 17.17 -2.52
C ALA A 19 -7.27 16.45 -2.38
N MET A 20 -8.35 17.03 -2.90
CA MET A 20 -9.67 16.41 -2.91
C MET A 20 -9.74 15.23 -3.88
N ASP A 21 -9.06 15.29 -5.04
CA ASP A 21 -8.95 14.17 -5.97
C ASP A 21 -8.31 12.96 -5.27
N TRP A 22 -7.20 13.15 -4.56
CA TRP A 22 -6.55 12.05 -3.84
C TRP A 22 -7.43 11.42 -2.76
N MET A 23 -8.15 12.24 -1.99
CA MET A 23 -9.10 11.77 -0.97
C MET A 23 -10.27 11.01 -1.61
N GLN A 24 -10.79 11.45 -2.74
CA GLN A 24 -11.89 10.78 -3.43
C GLN A 24 -11.53 9.36 -3.86
N ARG A 25 -10.26 9.10 -4.20
CA ARG A 25 -9.79 7.74 -4.56
C ARG A 25 -9.93 6.76 -3.40
N SER A 26 -9.55 7.15 -2.18
CA SER A 26 -9.76 6.32 -0.98
C SER A 26 -11.25 6.15 -0.66
N ILE A 27 -12.08 7.18 -0.89
CA ILE A 27 -13.54 7.08 -0.71
C ILE A 27 -14.16 6.09 -1.69
N VAL A 28 -13.73 6.08 -2.96
CA VAL A 28 -14.19 5.09 -3.96
C VAL A 28 -13.86 3.67 -3.50
N ALA A 29 -12.61 3.43 -3.07
CA ALA A 29 -12.18 2.13 -2.55
C ALA A 29 -13.01 1.68 -1.33
N ASN A 30 -13.20 2.58 -0.37
CA ASN A 30 -13.96 2.31 0.86
C ASN A 30 -15.44 2.00 0.57
N ARG A 31 -16.07 2.74 -0.36
CA ARG A 31 -17.46 2.50 -0.78
C ARG A 31 -17.62 1.18 -1.52
N ALA A 32 -16.60 0.76 -2.25
CA ALA A 32 -16.59 -0.53 -2.93
C ALA A 32 -16.34 -1.71 -1.98
N GLY A 33 -16.00 -1.45 -0.71
CA GLY A 33 -15.61 -2.49 0.24
C GLY A 33 -14.34 -3.24 -0.21
N ALA A 34 -13.38 -2.51 -0.76
CA ALA A 34 -12.16 -3.11 -1.31
C ALA A 34 -11.36 -3.87 -0.25
N ASP A 35 -10.89 -5.07 -0.59
CA ASP A 35 -10.01 -5.89 0.25
C ASP A 35 -8.57 -5.38 0.27
N LEU A 36 -8.15 -4.64 -0.77
CA LEU A 36 -6.87 -3.97 -0.87
C LEU A 36 -6.93 -2.80 -1.88
N PHE A 37 -5.98 -1.89 -1.76
CA PHE A 37 -5.85 -0.73 -2.66
C PHE A 37 -4.43 -0.65 -3.24
N VAL A 38 -4.33 -0.44 -4.57
CA VAL A 38 -3.07 -0.22 -5.26
C VAL A 38 -3.15 1.07 -6.04
N SER A 39 -2.32 2.05 -5.69
CA SER A 39 -2.11 3.28 -6.46
C SER A 39 -0.90 3.08 -7.38
N ILE A 40 -1.07 3.31 -8.67
CA ILE A 40 -0.04 3.06 -9.69
C ILE A 40 0.47 4.39 -10.22
N HIS A 41 1.76 4.62 -10.05
CA HIS A 41 2.43 5.87 -10.37
C HIS A 41 3.75 5.66 -11.11
N PHE A 42 4.26 6.75 -11.64
CA PHE A 42 5.62 6.92 -12.15
C PHE A 42 6.23 8.15 -11.48
N ASN A 43 7.36 7.96 -10.85
CA ASN A 43 8.05 8.99 -10.10
C ASN A 43 8.76 10.01 -11.01
N SER A 44 9.12 11.16 -10.45
CA SER A 44 9.97 12.16 -11.12
C SER A 44 10.79 12.90 -10.07
N LEU A 45 12.09 12.96 -10.27
CA LEU A 45 13.04 13.65 -9.37
C LEU A 45 13.76 14.81 -10.06
N PHE A 46 13.11 15.45 -11.03
CA PHE A 46 13.75 16.58 -11.73
C PHE A 46 14.28 17.62 -10.75
N PRO A 47 15.52 18.14 -10.93
CA PRO A 47 16.40 18.02 -12.09
C PRO A 47 17.27 16.75 -12.15
N ASP A 48 17.20 15.82 -11.19
CA ASP A 48 17.90 14.54 -11.30
C ASP A 48 17.27 13.68 -12.41
N THR A 49 18.04 13.45 -13.46
CA THR A 49 17.65 12.62 -14.62
C THR A 49 18.36 11.28 -14.64
N LYS A 50 19.15 10.94 -13.62
CA LYS A 50 19.93 9.71 -13.56
C LYS A 50 19.25 8.61 -12.74
N THR A 51 18.43 9.00 -11.78
CA THR A 51 17.72 8.03 -10.94
C THR A 51 16.79 7.16 -11.76
N THR A 52 16.84 5.84 -11.48
CA THR A 52 16.04 4.78 -12.10
C THR A 52 15.53 3.82 -11.04
N GLY A 53 14.60 2.95 -11.40
CA GLY A 53 14.19 1.83 -10.56
C GLY A 53 12.72 1.87 -10.15
N SER A 54 12.37 0.94 -9.26
CA SER A 54 11.02 0.84 -8.71
C SER A 54 11.04 0.93 -7.19
N GLU A 55 10.04 1.57 -6.63
CA GLU A 55 9.84 1.68 -5.18
C GLU A 55 8.36 1.51 -4.82
N VAL A 56 8.10 1.08 -3.60
CA VAL A 56 6.74 0.89 -3.09
C VAL A 56 6.58 1.62 -1.77
N PHE A 57 5.52 2.41 -1.68
CA PHE A 57 5.21 3.18 -0.49
C PHE A 57 4.03 2.59 0.27
N THR A 58 4.13 2.63 1.61
CA THR A 58 3.02 2.47 2.54
C THR A 58 2.84 3.74 3.36
N PHE A 59 1.67 3.90 3.96
CA PHE A 59 1.44 4.97 4.93
C PHE A 59 2.20 4.64 6.22
N PRO A 60 2.87 5.62 6.87
CA PRO A 60 3.57 5.39 8.13
C PRO A 60 2.61 4.98 9.26
N PRO A 61 3.03 4.10 10.19
CA PRO A 61 2.34 3.90 11.45
C PRO A 61 2.18 5.21 12.23
N GLN A 62 1.19 5.26 13.12
CA GLN A 62 1.01 6.38 14.03
C GLN A 62 2.31 6.70 14.77
N PHE A 63 2.60 7.99 14.95
CA PHE A 63 3.83 8.54 15.56
C PHE A 63 5.13 8.28 14.78
N GLN A 64 5.05 7.75 13.56
CA GLN A 64 6.22 7.55 12.71
C GLN A 64 6.26 8.57 11.57
N ARG A 65 7.43 9.13 11.29
CA ARG A 65 7.68 10.04 10.17
C ARG A 65 7.83 9.29 8.86
N SER A 66 7.66 10.01 7.75
CA SER A 66 8.08 9.53 6.43
C SER A 66 9.59 9.32 6.37
N ASP A 67 10.05 8.30 5.63
CA ASP A 67 11.48 8.00 5.50
C ASP A 67 12.27 9.19 4.93
N GLN A 68 11.68 9.94 4.01
CA GLN A 68 12.33 11.11 3.40
C GLN A 68 12.37 12.33 4.31
N SER A 69 11.48 12.47 5.29
CA SER A 69 11.45 13.61 6.20
C SER A 69 12.70 13.69 7.11
N TRP A 70 13.39 12.56 7.30
CA TRP A 70 14.64 12.52 8.04
C TRP A 70 15.77 13.28 7.35
N SER A 71 15.86 13.20 6.01
CA SER A 71 16.86 13.91 5.21
C SER A 71 16.53 15.40 5.07
N ASP A 72 15.24 15.74 5.03
CA ASP A 72 14.77 17.09 4.77
C ASP A 72 14.65 17.94 6.04
N GLY A 73 14.84 17.33 7.23
CA GLY A 73 14.72 17.99 8.52
C GLY A 73 13.26 18.37 8.89
N VAL A 74 12.30 17.93 8.12
CA VAL A 74 10.87 18.20 8.34
C VAL A 74 10.31 17.13 9.28
N ASP A 75 9.58 17.54 10.33
CA ASP A 75 8.80 16.63 11.16
C ASP A 75 7.38 16.55 10.62
N ASP A 76 7.10 15.49 9.86
CA ASP A 76 5.77 15.18 9.35
C ASP A 76 5.03 14.10 10.18
N THR A 77 5.44 13.91 11.43
CA THR A 77 4.83 12.94 12.35
C THR A 77 3.34 13.24 12.56
N GLU A 78 2.49 12.28 12.22
CA GLU A 78 1.07 12.34 12.59
C GLU A 78 0.85 11.77 13.99
N LYS A 79 0.24 12.57 14.88
CA LYS A 79 -0.10 12.17 16.26
C LYS A 79 -1.40 11.40 16.33
N ASP A 80 -2.34 11.70 15.42
CA ASP A 80 -3.63 11.04 15.34
C ASP A 80 -3.56 9.85 14.40
N ALA A 81 -4.17 8.73 14.79
CA ALA A 81 -4.26 7.56 13.94
C ALA A 81 -5.10 7.83 12.68
N ALA A 82 -4.55 7.53 11.53
CA ALA A 82 -5.29 7.51 10.28
C ALA A 82 -6.08 6.18 10.13
N PRO A 83 -7.21 6.15 9.40
CA PRO A 83 -7.97 4.92 9.18
C PRO A 83 -7.14 3.76 8.68
N VAL A 84 -6.17 4.02 7.78
CA VAL A 84 -5.27 3.01 7.21
C VAL A 84 -4.33 2.38 8.23
N ASN A 85 -4.03 3.03 9.37
CA ASN A 85 -3.12 2.48 10.38
C ASN A 85 -3.62 1.17 11.00
N ARG A 86 -4.92 0.88 10.95
CA ARG A 86 -5.47 -0.43 11.34
C ARG A 86 -4.95 -1.57 10.46
N PHE A 87 -4.37 -1.24 9.32
CA PHE A 87 -3.89 -2.18 8.30
C PHE A 87 -2.37 -2.08 8.06
N ASP A 88 -1.60 -1.41 8.93
CA ASP A 88 -0.16 -1.18 8.77
C ASP A 88 0.59 -2.48 8.47
N HIS A 89 0.34 -3.53 9.28
CA HIS A 89 0.95 -4.83 9.07
C HIS A 89 0.62 -5.41 7.69
N TRP A 90 -0.66 -5.39 7.30
CA TRP A 90 -1.10 -5.95 6.03
C TRP A 90 -0.65 -5.12 4.82
N SER A 91 -0.57 -3.80 4.97
CA SER A 91 0.03 -2.92 3.97
C SER A 91 1.51 -3.23 3.77
N ALA A 92 2.26 -3.51 4.85
CA ALA A 92 3.66 -3.91 4.77
C ALA A 92 3.85 -5.27 4.08
N VAL A 93 2.96 -6.26 4.34
CA VAL A 93 2.96 -7.56 3.65
C VAL A 93 2.64 -7.38 2.16
N LEU A 94 1.62 -6.58 1.83
CA LEU A 94 1.27 -6.25 0.44
C LEU A 94 2.43 -5.56 -0.28
N ALA A 95 3.07 -4.56 0.36
CA ALA A 95 4.23 -3.88 -0.19
C ALA A 95 5.40 -4.84 -0.46
N GLY A 96 5.61 -5.82 0.43
CA GLY A 96 6.63 -6.87 0.25
C GLY A 96 6.38 -7.74 -0.98
N ALA A 97 5.15 -8.15 -1.21
CA ALA A 97 4.76 -8.92 -2.38
C ALA A 97 4.90 -8.09 -3.67
N MET A 98 4.32 -6.87 -3.69
CA MET A 98 4.41 -5.97 -4.83
C MET A 98 5.85 -5.65 -5.23
N HIS A 99 6.68 -5.28 -4.26
CA HIS A 99 8.08 -4.92 -4.50
C HIS A 99 8.88 -6.08 -5.10
N ARG A 100 8.75 -7.27 -4.53
CA ARG A 100 9.42 -8.48 -5.00
C ARG A 100 9.07 -8.82 -6.45
N ASP A 101 7.77 -8.77 -6.80
CA ASP A 101 7.30 -9.12 -8.13
C ASP A 101 7.59 -8.04 -9.17
N LEU A 102 7.63 -6.77 -8.78
CA LEU A 102 8.12 -5.68 -9.63
C LEU A 102 9.58 -5.90 -10.03
N LEU A 103 10.47 -6.12 -9.05
CA LEU A 103 11.89 -6.34 -9.31
C LEU A 103 12.12 -7.56 -10.20
N LYS A 104 11.43 -8.66 -9.90
CA LYS A 104 11.55 -9.91 -10.66
C LYS A 104 11.08 -9.77 -12.10
N THR A 105 9.99 -9.04 -12.34
CA THR A 105 9.37 -8.94 -13.66
C THR A 105 10.01 -7.86 -14.53
N LEU A 106 10.33 -6.69 -13.93
CA LEU A 106 10.80 -5.54 -14.69
C LEU A 106 12.33 -5.50 -14.84
N ASN A 107 13.05 -6.30 -14.06
CA ASN A 107 14.51 -6.27 -13.99
C ASN A 107 15.02 -4.82 -13.82
N THR A 108 14.46 -4.12 -12.85
CA THR A 108 14.70 -2.70 -12.56
C THR A 108 15.57 -2.54 -11.30
N ALA A 109 16.17 -1.37 -11.12
CA ALA A 109 16.93 -1.08 -9.91
C ALA A 109 16.01 -1.11 -8.68
N ASP A 110 16.51 -1.75 -7.61
CA ASP A 110 15.81 -1.84 -6.33
C ASP A 110 15.95 -0.52 -5.56
N ARG A 111 14.84 0.16 -5.31
CA ARG A 111 14.80 1.36 -4.48
C ARG A 111 14.09 1.14 -3.14
N GLY A 112 13.68 -0.08 -2.88
CA GLY A 112 13.13 -0.50 -1.60
C GLY A 112 11.65 -0.19 -1.40
N LYS A 113 11.23 -0.52 -0.18
CA LYS A 113 9.92 -0.16 0.38
C LYS A 113 10.13 1.02 1.32
N LYS A 114 9.21 1.98 1.29
CA LYS A 114 9.34 3.25 2.00
C LYS A 114 8.04 3.64 2.70
N LEU A 115 8.18 4.45 3.72
CA LEU A 115 7.07 5.07 4.43
C LEU A 115 6.91 6.52 3.96
N LYS A 116 5.67 6.91 3.62
CA LYS A 116 5.36 8.30 3.25
C LYS A 116 3.90 8.64 3.55
N HIS A 117 3.66 9.83 4.12
CA HIS A 117 2.32 10.36 4.40
C HIS A 117 1.62 10.78 3.10
N LEU A 118 1.17 9.78 2.33
CA LEU A 118 0.49 9.98 1.06
C LEU A 118 -1.02 10.11 1.27
N ALA A 119 -1.59 11.24 0.85
CA ALA A 119 -3.01 11.55 1.03
C ALA A 119 -3.93 10.47 0.46
N VAL A 120 -3.55 9.83 -0.66
CA VAL A 120 -4.31 8.77 -1.31
C VAL A 120 -4.42 7.50 -0.48
N LEU A 121 -3.48 7.26 0.46
CA LEU A 121 -3.49 6.09 1.34
C LEU A 121 -4.13 6.37 2.69
N ARG A 122 -4.08 7.63 3.17
CA ARG A 122 -4.44 8.02 4.53
C ARG A 122 -5.85 7.59 4.94
N GLY A 123 -6.82 7.75 4.07
CA GLY A 123 -8.25 7.51 4.34
C GLY A 123 -8.74 6.09 4.07
N LEU A 124 -7.86 5.13 3.76
CA LEU A 124 -8.26 3.77 3.40
C LEU A 124 -8.78 2.96 4.59
N ASN A 125 -9.80 2.16 4.33
CA ASN A 125 -10.33 1.14 5.24
C ASN A 125 -9.89 -0.29 4.83
N CYS A 126 -8.80 -0.41 4.12
CA CYS A 126 -8.17 -1.66 3.71
C CYS A 126 -6.63 -1.47 3.61
N PRO A 127 -5.86 -2.56 3.51
CA PRO A 127 -4.44 -2.48 3.17
C PRO A 127 -4.21 -1.72 1.87
N GLY A 128 -3.20 -0.83 1.84
CA GLY A 128 -2.94 -0.01 0.67
C GLY A 128 -1.47 0.26 0.42
N VAL A 129 -1.12 0.33 -0.86
CA VAL A 129 0.22 0.68 -1.33
C VAL A 129 0.16 1.68 -2.48
N LEU A 130 1.22 2.49 -2.61
CA LEU A 130 1.50 3.23 -3.83
C LEU A 130 2.79 2.68 -4.44
N VAL A 131 2.70 2.38 -5.73
CA VAL A 131 3.80 1.82 -6.51
C VAL A 131 4.33 2.87 -7.46
N GLU A 132 5.62 3.17 -7.36
CA GLU A 132 6.37 3.93 -8.35
C GLU A 132 7.16 2.95 -9.22
N ALA A 133 6.62 2.64 -10.40
CA ALA A 133 7.14 1.57 -11.24
C ALA A 133 8.39 1.98 -12.06
N ALA A 134 8.63 3.29 -12.24
CA ALA A 134 9.75 3.86 -12.98
C ALA A 134 9.86 5.36 -12.69
N PHE A 135 10.94 6.01 -13.20
CA PHE A 135 11.17 7.46 -13.07
C PHE A 135 11.04 8.17 -14.42
N LEU A 136 10.02 9.00 -14.59
CA LEU A 136 9.82 9.78 -15.82
C LEU A 136 10.87 10.88 -16.03
N SER A 137 11.57 11.31 -14.97
CA SER A 137 12.73 12.21 -15.10
C SER A 137 13.92 11.53 -15.78
N ASN A 138 13.98 10.20 -15.82
CA ASN A 138 14.98 9.45 -16.58
C ASN A 138 14.48 9.14 -17.99
N GLU A 139 15.19 9.63 -19.00
CA GLU A 139 14.75 9.52 -20.40
C GLU A 139 14.62 8.06 -20.88
N ALA A 140 15.51 7.17 -20.43
CA ALA A 140 15.46 5.76 -20.82
C ALA A 140 14.23 5.06 -20.23
N GLU A 141 13.93 5.32 -18.95
CA GLU A 141 12.72 4.78 -18.30
C GLU A 141 11.44 5.41 -18.89
N ALA A 142 11.42 6.71 -19.15
CA ALA A 142 10.29 7.38 -19.79
C ALA A 142 9.98 6.76 -21.17
N ARG A 143 11.01 6.46 -21.98
CA ARG A 143 10.84 5.75 -23.26
C ARG A 143 10.28 4.34 -23.06
N ARG A 144 10.73 3.59 -22.06
CA ARG A 144 10.17 2.27 -21.73
C ARG A 144 8.70 2.36 -21.32
N VAL A 145 8.34 3.29 -20.45
CA VAL A 145 6.96 3.51 -20.01
C VAL A 145 6.04 3.87 -21.17
N ALA A 146 6.55 4.58 -22.19
CA ALA A 146 5.77 4.92 -23.39
C ALA A 146 5.37 3.69 -24.21
N THR A 147 6.05 2.53 -24.06
CA THR A 147 5.73 1.31 -24.82
C THR A 147 4.58 0.53 -24.18
N PRO A 148 3.61 0.00 -24.96
CA PRO A 148 2.54 -0.86 -24.44
C PRO A 148 3.09 -2.11 -23.74
N GLU A 149 4.18 -2.68 -24.27
CA GLU A 149 4.80 -3.91 -23.78
C GLU A 149 5.31 -3.73 -22.35
N PHE A 150 5.98 -2.61 -22.05
CA PHE A 150 6.48 -2.35 -20.71
C PHE A 150 5.34 -2.07 -19.73
N ARG A 151 4.31 -1.34 -20.14
CA ARG A 151 3.10 -1.16 -19.31
C ARG A 151 2.40 -2.48 -19.02
N GLN A 152 2.37 -3.41 -19.98
CA GLN A 152 1.86 -4.76 -19.77
C GLN A 152 2.72 -5.55 -18.77
N GLN A 153 4.05 -5.43 -18.83
CA GLN A 153 4.94 -6.05 -17.84
C GLN A 153 4.67 -5.52 -16.43
N ILE A 154 4.46 -4.21 -16.27
CA ILE A 154 4.05 -3.62 -14.99
C ILE A 154 2.74 -4.25 -14.50
N ALA A 155 1.74 -4.33 -15.37
CA ALA A 155 0.44 -4.93 -15.00
C ALA A 155 0.59 -6.40 -14.57
N VAL A 156 1.44 -7.18 -15.25
CA VAL A 156 1.75 -8.57 -14.88
C VAL A 156 2.42 -8.64 -13.51
N ALA A 157 3.38 -7.75 -13.25
CA ALA A 157 4.07 -7.68 -11.95
C ALA A 157 3.10 -7.36 -10.80
N LEU A 158 2.25 -6.36 -10.99
CA LEU A 158 1.25 -5.96 -9.99
C LEU A 158 0.24 -7.08 -9.73
N ALA A 159 -0.24 -7.75 -10.78
CA ALA A 159 -1.14 -8.88 -10.65
C ALA A 159 -0.48 -10.08 -9.94
N ALA A 160 0.83 -10.30 -10.14
CA ALA A 160 1.60 -11.29 -9.39
C ALA A 160 1.66 -10.91 -7.90
N GLY A 161 2.02 -9.68 -7.58
CA GLY A 161 2.06 -9.18 -6.20
C GLY A 161 0.72 -9.32 -5.46
N VAL A 162 -0.42 -9.05 -6.13
CA VAL A 162 -1.76 -9.29 -5.55
C VAL A 162 -1.96 -10.78 -5.26
N ARG A 163 -1.61 -11.66 -6.20
CA ARG A 163 -1.75 -13.13 -5.99
C ARG A 163 -0.90 -13.64 -4.84
N ASP A 164 0.35 -13.19 -4.76
CA ASP A 164 1.29 -13.60 -3.70
C ASP A 164 0.82 -13.11 -2.33
N TYR A 165 0.29 -11.89 -2.27
CA TYR A 165 -0.35 -11.37 -1.06
C TYR A 165 -1.56 -12.23 -0.64
N ALA A 166 -2.47 -12.53 -1.57
CA ALA A 166 -3.64 -13.37 -1.29
C ALA A 166 -3.24 -14.77 -0.83
N ALA A 167 -2.27 -15.40 -1.48
CA ALA A 167 -1.76 -16.71 -1.09
C ALA A 167 -1.14 -16.69 0.33
N THR A 168 -0.48 -15.60 0.70
CA THR A 168 0.04 -15.40 2.06
C THR A 168 -1.09 -15.35 3.08
N LEU A 169 -2.16 -14.60 2.80
CA LEU A 169 -3.34 -14.55 3.67
C LEU A 169 -4.01 -15.92 3.83
N ASP A 170 -4.17 -16.65 2.74
CA ASP A 170 -4.80 -17.98 2.75
C ASP A 170 -3.97 -18.99 3.56
N SER A 171 -2.64 -18.93 3.41
CA SER A 171 -1.73 -19.75 4.21
C SER A 171 -1.84 -19.46 5.71
N LEU A 172 -1.90 -18.18 6.08
CA LEU A 172 -2.05 -17.78 7.48
C LEU A 172 -3.41 -18.19 8.05
N ARG A 173 -4.48 -18.08 7.29
CA ARG A 173 -5.82 -18.55 7.69
C ARG A 173 -5.85 -20.05 7.90
N ALA A 174 -5.18 -20.83 7.03
CA ALA A 174 -5.12 -22.28 7.13
C ALA A 174 -4.32 -22.76 8.37
N THR A 175 -3.33 -21.97 8.81
CA THR A 175 -2.48 -22.29 9.97
C THR A 175 -3.00 -21.70 11.28
N ALA A 176 -3.93 -20.75 11.23
CA ALA A 176 -4.56 -20.17 12.42
C ALA A 176 -5.41 -21.22 13.14
N GLN A 177 -4.84 -21.84 14.19
CA GLN A 177 -5.60 -22.69 15.10
C GLN A 177 -6.64 -21.84 15.85
N PRO A 178 -7.89 -22.29 16.02
CA PRO A 178 -8.80 -21.61 16.91
C PRO A 178 -8.16 -21.58 18.31
N PHE A 179 -8.07 -20.40 18.93
CA PHE A 179 -7.67 -20.30 20.33
C PHE A 179 -8.55 -21.26 21.12
N PRO A 180 -7.98 -22.14 21.97
CA PRO A 180 -8.80 -22.94 22.85
C PRO A 180 -9.64 -21.98 23.70
N ALA A 181 -10.95 -22.18 23.65
CA ALA A 181 -11.87 -21.42 24.48
C ALA A 181 -11.37 -21.57 25.93
N THR A 182 -10.90 -20.49 26.52
CA THR A 182 -10.59 -20.46 27.96
C THR A 182 -11.90 -20.71 28.67
N SER A 183 -12.06 -21.95 29.16
CA SER A 183 -13.12 -22.29 30.09
C SER A 183 -12.87 -21.46 31.36
N ALA A 184 -13.50 -20.30 31.41
CA ALA A 184 -13.58 -19.55 32.66
C ALA A 184 -14.49 -20.36 33.60
N ALA A 185 -13.90 -21.12 34.50
CA ALA A 185 -14.64 -21.69 35.61
C ALA A 185 -15.25 -20.51 36.39
N PRO A 186 -16.55 -20.56 36.74
CA PRO A 186 -17.16 -19.51 37.54
C PRO A 186 -16.47 -19.44 38.90
N PRO A 187 -16.31 -18.25 39.48
CA PRO A 187 -15.72 -18.11 40.80
C PRO A 187 -16.56 -18.87 41.82
N THR A 188 -15.93 -19.80 42.52
CA THR A 188 -16.55 -20.48 43.67
C THR A 188 -16.79 -19.47 44.76
N THR A 189 -18.05 -19.12 45.01
CA THR A 189 -18.46 -18.35 46.19
C THR A 189 -18.30 -19.25 47.41
N SER A 190 -17.31 -18.93 48.25
CA SER A 190 -17.22 -19.52 49.59
C SER A 190 -18.39 -19.01 50.47
N PRO A 191 -19.12 -19.88 51.18
CA PRO A 191 -20.12 -19.42 52.11
C PRO A 191 -19.43 -18.86 53.35
N HIS A 192 -19.73 -17.61 53.67
CA HIS A 192 -19.47 -17.08 55.00
C HIS A 192 -20.41 -17.79 55.99
N HIS A 193 -19.83 -18.45 56.99
CA HIS A 193 -20.53 -18.87 58.19
C HIS A 193 -20.55 -17.73 59.23
N PRO A 194 -21.61 -17.62 60.01
CA PRO A 194 -21.85 -16.56 60.99
C PRO A 194 -20.94 -16.60 62.21
#